data_159da4f7a7b6e9e7e6b9a9c53c7b915d
#
_entry.id   159da4f7a7b6e9e7e6b9a9c53c7b915d
#
_cell.length_a   1.000
_cell.length_b   1.000
_cell.length_c   1.000
_cell.angle_alpha   90.00
_cell.angle_beta   90.00
_cell.angle_gamma   90.00
#
_symmetry.space_group_name_H-M   'P 1'
#
loop_
_entity.id
_entity.type
_entity.pdbx_description
1 polymer ?
#
loop_
_entity_poly.entity_id
_entity_poly.type
_entity_poly.pdbx_seq_one_letter_code
_entity_poly.pdbx_strand_id
1 'polypeptide(L)'
;MKKNKIKAFYSYALALTVVASLVSPTVVANADTENNLGITLVRPAKLLKTSAGVVNFGGGSASITIKGNDGQTLLDKKFNVYKLFNAENSVNLESINYTLNPDYEEALKEVVGARLNKNKDQVTEYEIIDYIQSLNNNKVEGANTPQTLEGRYSDFRYFIEELRNKIEDLKITADVVEVTDTKDDNSISLEGLDWGYYVIDEVTSVEGSHSAASLCMVNTANPTANIKVKSDYPVVIKKIQEDDNRDGIGNEGWNDIGDFETGQTVPYKFESNISNMNGYDTYYYAWRDRMDKALTFKKETVAIDIIGNLNGQEKTYTLEDDEFVVNEYTNEGDTFKVEIDDIKAIVDREFNNMNANKENVYGQKVVLRHDATLNDNAAKDTGRPGFENEVKLVFSNDPDGNGRGKRGETPWDTVVCFTYKINGIKTSDHGTTLEGAKFRLYSDEALTNEVFVKKVEEGYIVINRDSVGGTDHIGGEAPEEAVEIESDENGLFTIFGLDGGTYYAAETSAPAGFRRLLDPIKLVVTPTFTTERNDYIKGDGATDKTLKELKATAEVKEFWAGLFNTTDSELETNVDEGSANITVINKVGSKLPVTGSVATLGLLTTGVSMVVVALKLRKKNS
;
A
#
# COMPACT_ATOMS: atom_id res chain seq x y z
N MET A 1 -13.93 -3.35 57.58
CA MET A 1 -15.30 -3.68 57.09
C MET A 1 -15.52 -3.03 55.73
N LYS A 2 -16.12 -3.79 54.85
CA LYS A 2 -16.57 -3.56 53.47
C LYS A 2 -15.54 -3.84 52.38
N LYS A 3 -15.71 -5.03 51.84
CA LYS A 3 -15.19 -5.59 50.57
C LYS A 3 -15.87 -4.92 49.38
N ASN A 4 -15.13 -4.49 48.40
CA ASN A 4 -15.68 -4.23 47.07
C ASN A 4 -15.14 -5.28 46.08
N LYS A 5 -16.07 -5.94 45.42
CA LYS A 5 -15.87 -7.01 44.45
C LYS A 5 -15.50 -6.40 43.10
N ILE A 6 -14.38 -6.83 42.53
CA ILE A 6 -14.03 -6.60 41.16
C ILE A 6 -14.67 -7.75 40.33
N LYS A 7 -15.51 -7.39 39.38
CA LYS A 7 -16.06 -8.32 38.37
C LYS A 7 -15.06 -8.48 37.23
N ALA A 8 -14.54 -9.67 37.07
CA ALA A 8 -13.79 -10.05 35.88
C ALA A 8 -14.77 -10.35 34.74
N PHE A 9 -14.57 -9.74 33.58
CA PHE A 9 -15.22 -10.13 32.34
C PHE A 9 -14.33 -11.17 31.65
N TYR A 10 -14.86 -12.35 31.46
CA TYR A 10 -14.27 -13.37 30.61
C TYR A 10 -14.76 -13.15 29.17
N SER A 11 -13.83 -12.87 28.27
CA SER A 11 -14.08 -12.93 26.83
C SER A 11 -13.87 -14.39 26.39
N TYR A 12 -14.89 -15.00 25.85
CA TYR A 12 -14.80 -16.30 25.16
C TYR A 12 -14.39 -16.05 23.71
N ALA A 13 -13.18 -16.45 23.35
CA ALA A 13 -12.79 -16.62 21.98
C ALA A 13 -13.32 -17.97 21.48
N LEU A 14 -14.22 -17.92 20.49
CA LEU A 14 -14.71 -19.12 19.80
C LEU A 14 -13.84 -19.34 18.56
N ALA A 15 -12.92 -20.29 18.64
CA ALA A 15 -12.20 -20.78 17.47
C ALA A 15 -13.12 -21.70 16.66
N LEU A 16 -13.49 -21.28 15.45
CA LEU A 16 -14.19 -22.13 14.49
C LEU A 16 -13.15 -22.80 13.59
N THR A 17 -12.87 -24.06 13.86
CA THR A 17 -12.18 -24.97 12.94
C THR A 17 -13.16 -25.42 11.88
N VAL A 18 -12.97 -24.98 10.62
CA VAL A 18 -13.72 -25.51 9.47
C VAL A 18 -13.00 -26.76 8.97
N VAL A 19 -13.61 -27.90 9.22
CA VAL A 19 -13.24 -29.16 8.57
C VAL A 19 -13.99 -29.24 7.25
N ALA A 20 -13.27 -29.16 6.14
CA ALA A 20 -13.82 -29.44 4.82
C ALA A 20 -14.00 -30.95 4.64
N SER A 21 -15.24 -31.44 4.72
CA SER A 21 -15.59 -32.76 4.25
C SER A 21 -16.28 -32.66 2.89
N LEU A 22 -15.64 -33.27 1.89
CA LEU A 22 -16.21 -33.55 0.57
C LEU A 22 -17.36 -34.55 0.73
N VAL A 23 -18.58 -34.12 0.46
CA VAL A 23 -19.72 -35.06 0.26
C VAL A 23 -20.37 -34.68 -1.08
N SER A 24 -20.26 -35.60 -2.03
CA SER A 24 -21.02 -35.57 -3.28
C SER A 24 -22.50 -35.78 -2.99
N PRO A 25 -23.44 -35.02 -3.58
CA PRO A 25 -24.86 -35.34 -3.44
C PRO A 25 -25.27 -36.38 -4.49
N THR A 26 -25.64 -37.53 -4.04
CA THR A 26 -26.49 -38.48 -4.79
C THR A 26 -27.91 -37.96 -4.79
N VAL A 27 -28.45 -37.77 -5.99
CA VAL A 27 -29.88 -37.47 -6.20
C VAL A 27 -30.72 -38.70 -5.85
N VAL A 28 -31.62 -38.54 -4.91
CA VAL A 28 -32.78 -39.44 -4.77
C VAL A 28 -34.04 -38.58 -4.84
N ALA A 29 -34.75 -38.74 -5.94
CA ALA A 29 -36.10 -38.23 -6.07
C ALA A 29 -37.05 -39.09 -5.27
N ASN A 30 -37.85 -38.48 -4.38
CA ASN A 30 -39.15 -39.04 -3.96
C ASN A 30 -40.09 -37.88 -3.61
N ALA A 31 -41.28 -38.05 -4.16
CA ALA A 31 -42.42 -37.15 -4.06
C ALA A 31 -43.11 -37.17 -2.69
N ASP A 32 -43.82 -36.08 -2.42
CA ASP A 32 -44.98 -35.90 -1.52
C ASP A 32 -44.78 -36.00 0.00
N THR A 33 -44.79 -34.88 0.63
CA THR A 33 -45.81 -34.49 1.63
C THR A 33 -45.65 -33.02 2.05
N GLU A 34 -46.76 -32.29 1.96
CA GLU A 34 -46.91 -30.93 2.47
C GLU A 34 -46.52 -30.84 3.95
N ASN A 35 -45.60 -29.95 4.28
CA ASN A 35 -45.55 -29.26 5.56
C ASN A 35 -44.95 -27.87 5.36
N ASN A 36 -45.84 -26.90 5.46
CA ASN A 36 -45.64 -25.48 5.41
C ASN A 36 -44.82 -25.04 6.64
N LEU A 37 -43.50 -25.04 6.52
CA LEU A 37 -42.57 -24.27 7.35
C LEU A 37 -41.81 -23.39 6.40
N GLY A 38 -42.17 -22.10 6.39
CA GLY A 38 -41.53 -21.08 5.56
C GLY A 38 -40.03 -20.90 5.92
N ILE A 39 -39.21 -21.84 5.50
CA ILE A 39 -37.76 -21.73 5.49
C ILE A 39 -37.39 -21.46 4.04
N THR A 40 -37.22 -20.18 3.69
CA THR A 40 -36.53 -19.80 2.46
C THR A 40 -35.10 -20.35 2.60
N LEU A 41 -34.77 -21.39 1.88
CA LEU A 41 -33.41 -21.89 1.75
C LEU A 41 -32.62 -20.83 0.96
N VAL A 42 -31.99 -19.91 1.68
CA VAL A 42 -31.07 -18.95 1.08
C VAL A 42 -29.88 -19.75 0.52
N ARG A 43 -29.75 -19.77 -0.80
CA ARG A 43 -28.60 -20.37 -1.47
C ARG A 43 -27.33 -19.64 -0.99
N PRO A 44 -26.29 -20.35 -0.49
CA PRO A 44 -25.08 -19.68 -0.07
C PRO A 44 -24.39 -19.01 -1.28
N ALA A 45 -23.96 -17.76 -1.11
CA ALA A 45 -23.18 -17.04 -2.11
C ALA A 45 -21.93 -17.85 -2.47
N LYS A 46 -21.63 -17.94 -3.77
CA LYS A 46 -20.43 -18.59 -4.27
C LYS A 46 -19.41 -17.51 -4.63
N LEU A 47 -18.27 -17.50 -3.95
CA LEU A 47 -17.13 -16.66 -4.33
C LEU A 47 -16.31 -17.39 -5.37
N LEU A 48 -16.16 -16.78 -6.55
CA LEU A 48 -15.43 -17.28 -7.69
C LEU A 48 -14.27 -16.33 -7.98
N LYS A 49 -13.09 -16.88 -8.26
CA LYS A 49 -11.92 -16.07 -8.66
C LYS A 49 -11.55 -16.38 -10.10
N THR A 50 -11.01 -15.38 -10.79
CA THR A 50 -10.47 -15.61 -12.14
C THR A 50 -9.21 -16.49 -12.09
N SER A 51 -8.99 -17.22 -13.17
CA SER A 51 -7.75 -17.95 -13.45
C SER A 51 -7.45 -17.80 -14.95
N ALA A 52 -6.36 -17.13 -15.29
CA ALA A 52 -6.04 -16.73 -16.66
C ALA A 52 -7.18 -15.92 -17.34
N GLY A 53 -7.83 -15.03 -16.57
CA GLY A 53 -8.94 -14.21 -17.04
C GLY A 53 -10.24 -14.99 -17.30
N VAL A 54 -10.40 -16.18 -16.74
CA VAL A 54 -11.59 -17.02 -16.90
C VAL A 54 -12.17 -17.43 -15.56
N VAL A 55 -13.50 -17.38 -15.45
CA VAL A 55 -14.27 -17.91 -14.31
C VAL A 55 -15.24 -18.96 -14.84
N ASN A 56 -15.21 -20.17 -14.30
CA ASN A 56 -16.09 -21.25 -14.68
C ASN A 56 -17.23 -21.42 -13.67
N PHE A 57 -18.49 -21.24 -14.15
CA PHE A 57 -19.71 -21.37 -13.35
C PHE A 57 -20.23 -22.81 -13.27
N GLY A 58 -19.85 -23.69 -14.18
CA GLY A 58 -20.22 -25.09 -14.14
C GLY A 58 -20.67 -25.68 -15.46
N GLY A 59 -21.85 -26.27 -15.54
CA GLY A 59 -22.27 -27.16 -16.62
C GLY A 59 -23.01 -26.55 -17.81
N GLY A 60 -23.22 -25.26 -17.85
CA GLY A 60 -23.87 -24.58 -18.98
C GLY A 60 -22.95 -24.39 -20.18
N SER A 61 -23.54 -23.97 -21.30
CA SER A 61 -22.82 -23.73 -22.57
C SER A 61 -22.73 -22.26 -22.97
N ALA A 62 -23.27 -21.35 -22.13
CA ALA A 62 -23.23 -19.92 -22.40
C ALA A 62 -21.99 -19.26 -21.76
N SER A 63 -21.56 -18.16 -22.36
CA SER A 63 -20.47 -17.34 -21.84
C SER A 63 -20.77 -15.86 -21.95
N ILE A 64 -20.26 -15.09 -20.97
CA ILE A 64 -20.30 -13.64 -20.98
C ILE A 64 -18.87 -13.12 -20.85
N THR A 65 -18.44 -12.31 -21.79
CA THR A 65 -17.14 -11.62 -21.71
C THR A 65 -17.36 -10.21 -21.19
N ILE A 66 -16.66 -9.87 -20.09
CA ILE A 66 -16.63 -8.52 -19.53
C ILE A 66 -15.32 -7.90 -19.99
N LYS A 67 -15.40 -6.73 -20.64
CA LYS A 67 -14.25 -5.97 -21.10
C LYS A 67 -14.14 -4.65 -20.32
N GLY A 68 -12.95 -4.34 -19.83
CA GLY A 68 -12.65 -3.06 -19.20
C GLY A 68 -12.68 -1.91 -20.21
N ASN A 69 -12.73 -0.68 -19.69
CA ASN A 69 -12.56 0.52 -20.50
C ASN A 69 -11.07 0.72 -20.84
N ASP A 70 -10.82 1.50 -21.88
CA ASP A 70 -9.45 1.83 -22.28
C ASP A 70 -8.79 2.64 -21.13
N GLY A 71 -7.62 2.18 -20.66
CA GLY A 71 -6.90 2.80 -19.53
C GLY A 71 -7.37 2.38 -18.14
N GLN A 72 -8.42 1.54 -18.01
CA GLN A 72 -8.90 1.01 -16.73
C GLN A 72 -8.68 -0.49 -16.64
N THR A 73 -7.99 -0.94 -15.61
CA THR A 73 -7.83 -2.37 -15.34
C THR A 73 -9.11 -2.96 -14.74
N LEU A 74 -9.38 -4.22 -15.09
CA LEU A 74 -10.37 -5.03 -14.39
C LEU A 74 -9.81 -5.70 -13.12
N LEU A 75 -8.51 -5.66 -12.89
CA LEU A 75 -7.89 -6.26 -11.70
C LEU A 75 -8.52 -5.67 -10.44
N ASP A 76 -8.71 -6.51 -9.43
CA ASP A 76 -9.30 -6.20 -8.12
C ASP A 76 -10.78 -5.79 -8.15
N LYS A 77 -11.41 -5.77 -9.32
CA LYS A 77 -12.85 -5.52 -9.40
C LYS A 77 -13.65 -6.75 -8.96
N LYS A 78 -14.83 -6.49 -8.39
CA LYS A 78 -15.78 -7.51 -7.99
C LYS A 78 -17.10 -7.31 -8.72
N PHE A 79 -17.69 -8.41 -9.17
CA PHE A 79 -18.97 -8.42 -9.86
C PHE A 79 -19.94 -9.38 -9.18
N ASN A 80 -21.12 -8.89 -8.85
CA ASN A 80 -22.24 -9.75 -8.52
C ASN A 80 -22.90 -10.22 -9.81
N VAL A 81 -23.19 -11.50 -9.89
CA VAL A 81 -23.84 -12.12 -11.04
C VAL A 81 -25.23 -12.63 -10.60
N TYR A 82 -26.27 -12.02 -11.15
CA TYR A 82 -27.67 -12.36 -10.87
C TYR A 82 -28.32 -12.95 -12.10
N LYS A 83 -28.76 -14.22 -12.04
CA LYS A 83 -29.56 -14.85 -13.09
C LYS A 83 -31.04 -14.58 -12.82
N LEU A 84 -31.62 -13.55 -13.40
CA LEU A 84 -33.00 -13.16 -13.16
C LEU A 84 -34.04 -14.10 -13.79
N PHE A 85 -33.73 -14.61 -15.00
CA PHE A 85 -34.60 -15.52 -15.73
C PHE A 85 -33.83 -16.72 -16.25
N ASN A 86 -34.48 -17.87 -16.30
CA ASN A 86 -34.06 -18.98 -17.11
C ASN A 86 -34.53 -18.74 -18.55
N ALA A 87 -33.77 -19.22 -19.54
CA ALA A 87 -34.12 -19.11 -20.94
C ALA A 87 -34.15 -20.49 -21.58
N GLU A 88 -35.22 -20.75 -22.34
CA GLU A 88 -35.38 -21.93 -23.14
C GLU A 88 -35.46 -21.50 -24.61
N ASN A 89 -34.60 -22.03 -25.44
CA ASN A 89 -34.61 -21.77 -26.86
C ASN A 89 -35.41 -22.85 -27.61
N SER A 90 -36.14 -22.42 -28.64
CA SER A 90 -36.68 -23.36 -29.61
C SER A 90 -35.54 -24.12 -30.31
N VAL A 91 -35.83 -25.30 -30.83
CA VAL A 91 -34.85 -26.17 -31.49
C VAL A 91 -34.12 -25.47 -32.64
N ASN A 92 -34.81 -24.58 -33.36
CA ASN A 92 -34.26 -23.78 -34.46
C ASN A 92 -33.73 -22.41 -34.04
N LEU A 93 -33.68 -22.11 -32.74
CA LEU A 93 -33.24 -20.84 -32.15
C LEU A 93 -34.02 -19.58 -32.62
N GLU A 94 -35.18 -19.74 -33.19
CA GLU A 94 -36.01 -18.64 -33.70
C GLU A 94 -36.84 -17.97 -32.61
N SER A 95 -37.04 -18.64 -31.47
CA SER A 95 -37.81 -18.13 -30.33
C SER A 95 -37.18 -18.52 -29.02
N ILE A 96 -37.40 -17.67 -28.02
CA ILE A 96 -36.90 -17.84 -26.66
C ILE A 96 -38.07 -17.68 -25.71
N ASN A 97 -38.22 -18.58 -24.76
CA ASN A 97 -39.10 -18.46 -23.63
C ASN A 97 -38.31 -18.14 -22.38
N TYR A 98 -38.75 -17.18 -21.60
CA TYR A 98 -38.17 -16.83 -20.32
C TYR A 98 -39.11 -17.25 -19.19
N THR A 99 -38.54 -17.80 -18.14
CA THR A 99 -39.24 -18.09 -16.88
C THR A 99 -38.49 -17.44 -15.73
N LEU A 100 -39.24 -16.93 -14.73
CA LEU A 100 -38.62 -16.31 -13.56
C LEU A 100 -37.70 -17.30 -12.85
N ASN A 101 -36.54 -16.82 -12.43
CA ASN A 101 -35.75 -17.54 -11.46
C ASN A 101 -36.38 -17.34 -10.07
N PRO A 102 -36.76 -18.41 -9.38
CA PRO A 102 -37.43 -18.33 -8.08
C PRO A 102 -36.66 -17.51 -7.03
N ASP A 103 -35.33 -17.47 -7.11
CA ASP A 103 -34.51 -16.72 -6.16
C ASP A 103 -34.73 -15.21 -6.24
N TYR A 104 -35.16 -14.68 -7.39
CA TYR A 104 -35.36 -13.25 -7.64
C TYR A 104 -36.84 -12.88 -7.87
N GLU A 105 -37.74 -13.84 -7.85
CA GLU A 105 -39.15 -13.64 -8.16
C GLU A 105 -39.79 -12.59 -7.25
N GLU A 106 -39.55 -12.64 -5.94
CA GLU A 106 -40.12 -11.71 -4.98
C GLU A 106 -39.63 -10.28 -5.23
N ALA A 107 -38.33 -10.09 -5.44
CA ALA A 107 -37.74 -8.80 -5.74
C ALA A 107 -38.32 -8.20 -7.02
N LEU A 108 -38.43 -8.99 -8.08
CA LEU A 108 -38.97 -8.55 -9.37
C LEU A 108 -40.46 -8.18 -9.27
N LYS A 109 -41.27 -8.99 -8.55
CA LYS A 109 -42.68 -8.71 -8.34
C LYS A 109 -42.91 -7.42 -7.53
N GLU A 110 -42.07 -7.14 -6.51
CA GLU A 110 -42.19 -5.92 -5.74
C GLU A 110 -41.84 -4.69 -6.56
N VAL A 111 -40.70 -4.72 -7.26
CA VAL A 111 -40.26 -3.57 -8.06
C VAL A 111 -41.18 -3.28 -9.22
N VAL A 112 -41.55 -4.32 -10.00
CA VAL A 112 -42.49 -4.13 -11.14
C VAL A 112 -43.91 -3.82 -10.67
N GLY A 113 -44.35 -4.42 -9.57
CA GLY A 113 -45.63 -4.12 -8.96
C GLY A 113 -45.77 -2.65 -8.57
N ALA A 114 -44.77 -2.09 -7.94
CA ALA A 114 -44.72 -0.67 -7.60
C ALA A 114 -44.81 0.21 -8.86
N ARG A 115 -44.16 -0.14 -9.95
CA ARG A 115 -44.18 0.58 -11.22
C ARG A 115 -45.54 0.47 -11.93
N LEU A 116 -46.21 -0.68 -11.82
CA LEU A 116 -47.54 -0.90 -12.42
C LEU A 116 -48.71 -0.49 -11.51
N ASN A 117 -48.42 0.04 -10.31
CA ASN A 117 -49.44 0.31 -9.27
C ASN A 117 -50.27 -0.93 -8.91
N LYS A 118 -49.60 -2.10 -8.81
CA LYS A 118 -50.21 -3.37 -8.46
C LYS A 118 -49.61 -3.93 -7.18
N ASN A 119 -50.42 -4.72 -6.43
CA ASN A 119 -49.84 -5.53 -5.37
C ASN A 119 -48.96 -6.61 -5.98
N LYS A 120 -47.81 -6.93 -5.35
CA LYS A 120 -46.86 -7.91 -5.82
C LYS A 120 -47.47 -9.27 -6.13
N ASP A 121 -48.48 -9.71 -5.32
CA ASP A 121 -49.16 -10.98 -5.49
C ASP A 121 -50.06 -11.01 -6.74
N GLN A 122 -50.31 -9.87 -7.34
CA GLN A 122 -51.11 -9.72 -8.56
C GLN A 122 -50.25 -9.53 -9.81
N VAL A 123 -48.92 -9.44 -9.63
CA VAL A 123 -47.99 -9.26 -10.75
C VAL A 123 -47.67 -10.62 -11.35
N THR A 124 -47.95 -10.79 -12.62
CA THR A 124 -47.65 -12.02 -13.36
C THR A 124 -46.24 -11.98 -13.97
N GLU A 125 -45.70 -13.15 -14.25
CA GLU A 125 -44.41 -13.30 -14.95
C GLU A 125 -44.41 -12.55 -16.28
N TYR A 126 -45.50 -12.65 -17.06
CA TYR A 126 -45.61 -11.96 -18.34
C TYR A 126 -45.57 -10.42 -18.19
N GLU A 127 -46.19 -9.88 -17.19
CA GLU A 127 -46.14 -8.42 -16.94
C GLU A 127 -44.75 -7.95 -16.54
N ILE A 128 -43.95 -8.79 -15.84
CA ILE A 128 -42.57 -8.48 -15.55
C ILE A 128 -41.74 -8.49 -16.83
N ILE A 129 -41.88 -9.51 -17.67
CA ILE A 129 -41.18 -9.61 -18.96
C ILE A 129 -41.53 -8.44 -19.88
N ASP A 130 -42.85 -8.17 -20.04
CA ASP A 130 -43.34 -7.06 -20.86
C ASP A 130 -42.84 -5.71 -20.36
N TYR A 131 -42.81 -5.51 -19.03
CA TYR A 131 -42.29 -4.27 -18.43
C TYR A 131 -40.80 -4.10 -18.76
N ILE A 132 -39.98 -5.12 -18.52
CA ILE A 132 -38.53 -5.08 -18.82
C ILE A 132 -38.28 -4.86 -20.31
N GLN A 133 -39.06 -5.51 -21.17
CA GLN A 133 -38.98 -5.33 -22.62
C GLN A 133 -39.33 -3.89 -23.02
N SER A 134 -40.33 -3.27 -22.38
CA SER A 134 -40.70 -1.90 -22.64
C SER A 134 -39.59 -0.88 -22.32
N LEU A 135 -38.80 -1.15 -21.28
CA LEU A 135 -37.67 -0.30 -20.90
C LEU A 135 -36.56 -0.24 -21.97
N ASN A 136 -36.36 -1.32 -22.72
CA ASN A 136 -35.38 -1.34 -23.82
C ASN A 136 -35.77 -0.47 -25.01
N ASN A 137 -37.06 -0.19 -25.17
CA ASN A 137 -37.61 0.59 -26.28
C ASN A 137 -37.80 2.09 -25.95
N ASN A 138 -37.80 2.43 -24.67
CA ASN A 138 -37.89 3.81 -24.21
C ASN A 138 -36.52 4.47 -24.17
N LYS A 139 -36.06 4.92 -25.34
CA LYS A 139 -35.04 5.96 -25.39
C LYS A 139 -35.69 7.23 -24.89
N VAL A 140 -35.30 7.73 -23.73
CA VAL A 140 -35.67 9.07 -23.29
C VAL A 140 -35.17 10.04 -24.37
N GLU A 141 -36.09 10.69 -25.10
CA GLU A 141 -35.72 11.74 -26.04
C GLU A 141 -34.96 12.82 -25.29
N GLY A 142 -33.71 13.08 -25.69
CA GLY A 142 -32.87 14.05 -25.05
C GLY A 142 -31.69 13.47 -24.23
N ALA A 143 -31.50 12.14 -24.18
CA ALA A 143 -30.40 11.50 -23.48
C ALA A 143 -28.97 11.92 -23.95
N ASN A 144 -28.89 12.65 -25.05
CA ASN A 144 -27.61 13.18 -25.58
C ASN A 144 -27.46 14.70 -25.33
N THR A 145 -28.40 15.34 -24.61
CA THR A 145 -28.24 16.75 -24.26
C THR A 145 -27.81 16.87 -22.81
N PRO A 146 -26.62 17.44 -22.54
CA PRO A 146 -26.05 17.56 -21.19
C PRO A 146 -26.89 18.42 -20.21
N GLN A 147 -28.00 18.94 -20.63
CA GLN A 147 -28.72 20.04 -19.95
C GLN A 147 -30.07 19.65 -19.33
N THR A 148 -30.56 18.44 -19.51
CA THR A 148 -31.82 18.02 -18.88
C THR A 148 -31.54 16.92 -17.85
N LEU A 149 -31.93 17.15 -16.61
CA LEU A 149 -31.91 16.17 -15.50
C LEU A 149 -32.54 14.82 -15.91
N GLU A 150 -33.56 14.87 -16.75
CA GLU A 150 -34.30 13.72 -17.28
C GLU A 150 -33.50 12.82 -18.24
N GLY A 151 -32.43 13.32 -18.85
CA GLY A 151 -31.54 12.54 -19.73
C GLY A 151 -30.48 11.70 -19.04
N ARG A 152 -30.30 11.86 -17.73
CA ARG A 152 -29.19 11.25 -16.98
C ARG A 152 -29.46 9.83 -16.55
N TYR A 153 -30.73 9.48 -16.33
CA TYR A 153 -31.15 8.14 -15.97
C TYR A 153 -32.22 7.65 -16.95
N SER A 154 -31.95 6.53 -17.62
CA SER A 154 -32.99 5.81 -18.34
C SER A 154 -33.92 5.10 -17.35
N ASP A 155 -35.19 4.89 -17.74
CA ASP A 155 -36.14 4.09 -16.95
C ASP A 155 -35.55 2.70 -16.62
N PHE A 156 -34.74 2.16 -17.52
CA PHE A 156 -33.99 0.91 -17.32
C PHE A 156 -33.02 1.01 -16.14
N ARG A 157 -32.26 2.10 -16.03
CA ARG A 157 -31.32 2.29 -14.93
C ARG A 157 -32.03 2.41 -13.58
N TYR A 158 -33.08 3.19 -13.51
CA TYR A 158 -33.93 3.28 -12.30
C TYR A 158 -34.47 1.92 -11.88
N PHE A 159 -34.97 1.14 -12.84
CA PHE A 159 -35.47 -0.19 -12.57
C PHE A 159 -34.37 -1.08 -11.96
N ILE A 160 -33.16 -1.06 -12.51
CA ILE A 160 -32.07 -1.87 -12.01
C ILE A 160 -31.61 -1.41 -10.62
N GLU A 161 -31.55 -0.11 -10.36
CA GLU A 161 -31.21 0.41 -9.02
C GLU A 161 -32.24 0.00 -7.97
N GLU A 162 -33.52 0.11 -8.29
CA GLU A 162 -34.59 -0.36 -7.41
C GLU A 162 -34.50 -1.88 -7.18
N LEU A 163 -34.20 -2.63 -8.23
CA LEU A 163 -34.03 -4.09 -8.13
C LEU A 163 -32.85 -4.43 -7.22
N ARG A 164 -31.71 -3.75 -7.36
CA ARG A 164 -30.55 -3.94 -6.47
C ARG A 164 -30.92 -3.68 -5.01
N ASN A 165 -31.52 -2.52 -4.73
CA ASN A 165 -31.93 -2.17 -3.38
C ASN A 165 -32.86 -3.24 -2.81
N LYS A 166 -33.78 -3.76 -3.63
CA LYS A 166 -34.70 -4.81 -3.19
C LYS A 166 -34.02 -6.15 -2.97
N ILE A 167 -33.07 -6.53 -3.82
CA ILE A 167 -32.23 -7.73 -3.64
C ILE A 167 -31.45 -7.65 -2.32
N GLU A 168 -30.92 -6.48 -1.99
CA GLU A 168 -30.21 -6.23 -0.73
C GLU A 168 -31.16 -6.29 0.48
N ASP A 169 -32.30 -5.62 0.42
CA ASP A 169 -33.33 -5.64 1.48
C ASP A 169 -33.79 -7.07 1.81
N LEU A 170 -34.01 -7.87 0.77
CA LEU A 170 -34.44 -9.27 0.89
C LEU A 170 -33.26 -10.21 1.19
N LYS A 171 -32.01 -9.70 1.25
CA LYS A 171 -30.79 -10.47 1.49
C LYS A 171 -30.60 -11.64 0.51
N ILE A 172 -30.98 -11.43 -0.75
CA ILE A 172 -30.79 -12.42 -1.81
C ILE A 172 -29.30 -12.42 -2.16
N THR A 173 -28.68 -13.60 -2.14
CA THR A 173 -27.25 -13.75 -2.38
C THR A 173 -26.93 -13.91 -3.86
N ALA A 174 -25.94 -13.17 -4.35
CA ALA A 174 -25.38 -13.30 -5.70
C ALA A 174 -24.23 -14.30 -5.74
N ASP A 175 -23.93 -14.82 -6.92
CA ASP A 175 -22.60 -15.36 -7.17
C ASP A 175 -21.64 -14.18 -7.35
N VAL A 176 -20.52 -14.17 -6.63
CA VAL A 176 -19.54 -13.08 -6.63
C VAL A 176 -18.31 -13.50 -7.41
N VAL A 177 -17.94 -12.71 -8.40
CA VAL A 177 -16.70 -12.86 -9.17
C VAL A 177 -15.69 -11.85 -8.65
N GLU A 178 -14.53 -12.31 -8.20
CA GLU A 178 -13.37 -11.49 -7.84
C GLU A 178 -12.31 -11.61 -8.96
N VAL A 179 -11.92 -10.49 -9.54
CA VAL A 179 -10.97 -10.44 -10.66
C VAL A 179 -9.56 -10.38 -10.12
N THR A 180 -8.88 -11.52 -10.09
CA THR A 180 -7.48 -11.65 -9.64
C THR A 180 -6.48 -11.65 -10.78
N ASP A 181 -6.93 -11.87 -12.03
CA ASP A 181 -6.16 -11.75 -13.26
C ASP A 181 -7.09 -11.45 -14.45
N THR A 182 -6.52 -11.01 -15.56
CA THR A 182 -7.24 -10.70 -16.80
C THR A 182 -6.57 -11.34 -18.00
N LYS A 183 -7.30 -11.41 -19.12
CA LYS A 183 -6.67 -11.67 -20.43
C LYS A 183 -5.86 -10.44 -20.88
N ASP A 184 -4.98 -10.64 -21.85
CA ASP A 184 -4.10 -9.59 -22.40
C ASP A 184 -4.85 -8.35 -22.92
N ASP A 185 -6.13 -8.51 -23.31
CA ASP A 185 -6.98 -7.44 -23.80
C ASP A 185 -7.82 -6.74 -22.69
N ASN A 186 -7.42 -6.90 -21.43
CA ASN A 186 -8.13 -6.39 -20.26
C ASN A 186 -9.59 -6.88 -20.23
N SER A 187 -9.80 -8.17 -20.44
CA SER A 187 -11.10 -8.81 -20.35
C SER A 187 -11.10 -10.03 -19.43
N ILE A 188 -12.28 -10.39 -18.96
CA ILE A 188 -12.53 -11.68 -18.28
C ILE A 188 -13.68 -12.40 -18.95
N SER A 189 -13.68 -13.73 -18.92
CA SER A 189 -14.78 -14.55 -19.43
C SER A 189 -15.47 -15.29 -18.28
N LEU A 190 -16.78 -15.16 -18.19
CA LEU A 190 -17.64 -15.99 -17.36
C LEU A 190 -18.11 -17.15 -18.23
N GLU A 191 -17.62 -18.34 -17.98
CA GLU A 191 -17.89 -19.55 -18.79
C GLU A 191 -18.73 -20.56 -18.04
N GLY A 192 -19.38 -21.47 -18.78
CA GLY A 192 -20.20 -22.52 -18.18
C GLY A 192 -21.51 -22.01 -17.58
N LEU A 193 -22.01 -20.85 -18.05
CA LEU A 193 -23.31 -20.31 -17.62
C LEU A 193 -24.46 -21.09 -18.27
N ASP A 194 -25.52 -21.31 -17.51
CA ASP A 194 -26.79 -21.77 -18.06
C ASP A 194 -27.45 -20.67 -18.89
N TRP A 195 -28.31 -21.02 -19.84
CA TRP A 195 -29.06 -20.05 -20.61
C TRP A 195 -30.00 -19.25 -19.72
N GLY A 196 -30.00 -17.93 -19.87
CA GLY A 196 -30.77 -17.05 -19.04
C GLY A 196 -30.56 -15.56 -19.31
N TYR A 197 -31.21 -14.75 -18.50
CA TYR A 197 -31.09 -13.31 -18.51
C TYR A 197 -30.38 -12.87 -17.24
N TYR A 198 -29.22 -12.24 -17.39
CA TYR A 198 -28.29 -11.94 -16.31
C TYR A 198 -28.15 -10.43 -16.08
N VAL A 199 -28.04 -10.05 -14.82
CA VAL A 199 -27.51 -8.74 -14.42
C VAL A 199 -26.09 -8.99 -13.89
N ILE A 200 -25.14 -8.24 -14.44
CA ILE A 200 -23.76 -8.20 -13.98
C ILE A 200 -23.57 -6.84 -13.33
N ASP A 201 -23.42 -6.85 -12.02
CA ASP A 201 -23.33 -5.65 -11.20
C ASP A 201 -21.90 -5.54 -10.63
N GLU A 202 -21.20 -4.46 -10.96
CA GLU A 202 -19.91 -4.18 -10.36
C GLU A 202 -20.10 -3.68 -8.92
N VAL A 203 -19.56 -4.44 -7.98
CA VAL A 203 -19.62 -4.16 -6.54
C VAL A 203 -18.22 -4.02 -5.95
N THR A 204 -17.28 -3.52 -6.72
CA THR A 204 -15.97 -3.11 -6.20
C THR A 204 -16.21 -2.24 -4.98
N SER A 205 -15.60 -2.59 -3.83
CA SER A 205 -15.89 -1.90 -2.57
C SER A 205 -15.41 -0.46 -2.66
N VAL A 206 -16.33 0.40 -2.99
CA VAL A 206 -16.21 1.84 -2.87
C VAL A 206 -17.10 2.20 -1.71
N GLU A 207 -16.52 2.54 -0.57
CA GLU A 207 -17.26 2.84 0.66
C GLU A 207 -18.26 3.97 0.39
N GLY A 208 -19.54 3.74 0.73
CA GLY A 208 -20.60 4.73 0.61
C GLY A 208 -21.26 4.89 -0.77
N SER A 209 -20.90 4.09 -1.77
CA SER A 209 -21.45 4.23 -3.12
C SER A 209 -22.46 3.16 -3.46
N HIS A 210 -23.72 3.55 -3.60
CA HIS A 210 -24.78 2.71 -4.18
C HIS A 210 -25.11 3.06 -5.64
N SER A 211 -24.53 4.10 -6.22
CA SER A 211 -25.08 4.72 -7.43
C SER A 211 -24.28 4.51 -8.70
N ALA A 212 -23.05 4.04 -8.64
CA ALA A 212 -22.21 4.00 -9.82
C ALA A 212 -21.86 2.58 -10.30
N ALA A 213 -22.50 1.55 -9.79
CA ALA A 213 -22.33 0.22 -10.33
C ALA A 213 -22.70 0.18 -11.81
N SER A 214 -21.86 -0.40 -12.62
CA SER A 214 -22.17 -0.72 -14.00
C SER A 214 -23.20 -1.83 -14.03
N LEU A 215 -24.41 -1.45 -14.31
CA LEU A 215 -25.50 -2.40 -14.46
C LEU A 215 -25.60 -2.79 -15.93
N CYS A 216 -25.37 -4.04 -16.20
CA CYS A 216 -25.42 -4.60 -17.54
C CYS A 216 -26.35 -5.80 -17.57
N MET A 217 -27.43 -5.70 -18.34
CA MET A 217 -28.28 -6.85 -18.64
C MET A 217 -27.84 -7.49 -19.95
N VAL A 218 -27.63 -8.77 -19.94
CA VAL A 218 -27.26 -9.55 -21.11
C VAL A 218 -28.17 -10.75 -21.27
N ASN A 219 -28.50 -11.07 -22.51
CA ASN A 219 -29.26 -12.25 -22.87
C ASN A 219 -28.29 -13.33 -23.38
N THR A 220 -28.21 -14.42 -22.65
CA THR A 220 -27.32 -15.55 -22.99
C THR A 220 -28.01 -16.64 -23.81
N ALA A 221 -29.18 -16.37 -24.39
CA ALA A 221 -29.78 -17.25 -25.39
C ALA A 221 -28.87 -17.37 -26.63
N ASN A 222 -28.07 -16.35 -26.91
CA ASN A 222 -26.90 -16.49 -27.76
C ASN A 222 -25.76 -17.08 -26.92
N PRO A 223 -24.98 -18.05 -27.42
CA PRO A 223 -23.97 -18.75 -26.63
C PRO A 223 -22.84 -17.85 -26.09
N THR A 224 -22.67 -16.66 -26.69
CA THR A 224 -21.67 -15.69 -26.30
C THR A 224 -22.26 -14.29 -26.24
N ALA A 225 -22.01 -13.58 -25.14
CA ALA A 225 -22.33 -12.16 -24.99
C ALA A 225 -21.09 -11.38 -24.57
N ASN A 226 -20.98 -10.15 -25.07
CA ASN A 226 -19.90 -9.23 -24.71
C ASN A 226 -20.51 -8.00 -24.05
N ILE A 227 -19.98 -7.63 -22.91
CA ILE A 227 -20.34 -6.41 -22.22
C ILE A 227 -19.09 -5.56 -22.00
N LYS A 228 -19.25 -4.25 -22.05
CA LYS A 228 -18.24 -3.29 -21.65
C LYS A 228 -18.63 -2.74 -20.30
N VAL A 229 -17.68 -2.72 -19.36
CA VAL A 229 -17.89 -2.12 -18.05
C VAL A 229 -18.27 -0.65 -18.27
N LYS A 230 -19.35 -0.19 -17.66
CA LYS A 230 -19.81 1.19 -17.78
C LYS A 230 -19.47 2.04 -16.57
N SER A 231 -19.10 1.41 -15.47
CA SER A 231 -18.60 2.13 -14.33
C SER A 231 -17.18 2.58 -14.61
N ASP A 232 -16.97 3.82 -14.36
CA ASP A 232 -15.68 4.46 -14.51
C ASP A 232 -15.38 5.15 -13.18
N TYR A 233 -14.81 4.39 -12.24
CA TYR A 233 -14.36 4.95 -10.98
C TYR A 233 -12.91 5.33 -11.07
N PRO A 234 -12.53 6.49 -10.53
CA PRO A 234 -11.14 6.78 -10.34
C PRO A 234 -10.54 5.79 -9.34
N VAL A 235 -9.30 5.43 -9.57
CA VAL A 235 -8.47 4.67 -8.63
C VAL A 235 -7.37 5.58 -8.11
N VAL A 236 -6.79 5.26 -6.97
CA VAL A 236 -5.60 5.93 -6.47
C VAL A 236 -4.55 4.91 -6.07
N ILE A 237 -3.32 5.18 -6.45
CA ILE A 237 -2.14 4.41 -6.08
C ILE A 237 -1.15 5.38 -5.47
N LYS A 238 -0.66 5.07 -4.27
CA LYS A 238 0.38 5.82 -3.59
C LYS A 238 1.74 5.17 -3.79
N LYS A 239 2.75 5.99 -3.96
CA LYS A 239 4.15 5.57 -4.03
C LYS A 239 5.03 6.46 -3.17
N ILE A 240 6.10 5.88 -2.64
CA ILE A 240 7.20 6.53 -1.96
C ILE A 240 8.43 6.46 -2.86
N GLN A 241 9.22 7.51 -2.93
CA GLN A 241 10.46 7.47 -3.71
C GLN A 241 11.61 7.01 -2.82
N GLU A 242 12.15 5.85 -3.14
CA GLU A 242 13.34 5.31 -2.51
C GLU A 242 14.59 5.93 -3.11
N ASP A 243 15.58 6.29 -2.31
CA ASP A 243 16.76 7.04 -2.75
C ASP A 243 17.98 6.19 -3.06
N ASP A 244 18.24 5.10 -2.31
CA ASP A 244 19.48 4.32 -2.48
C ASP A 244 19.30 2.80 -2.57
N ASN A 245 18.16 2.27 -2.19
CA ASN A 245 17.83 0.84 -2.29
C ASN A 245 17.68 0.44 -3.75
N ARG A 246 18.80 0.12 -4.37
CA ARG A 246 18.94 -0.17 -5.80
C ARG A 246 18.29 -1.46 -6.26
N ASP A 247 17.66 -2.20 -5.41
CA ASP A 247 16.97 -3.45 -5.74
C ASP A 247 15.64 -3.22 -6.47
N GLY A 248 15.62 -2.13 -7.24
CA GLY A 248 14.98 -1.95 -8.51
C GLY A 248 13.54 -2.45 -8.64
N ILE A 249 12.66 -2.21 -7.67
CA ILE A 249 11.23 -2.39 -7.88
C ILE A 249 10.66 -1.05 -8.29
N GLY A 250 10.76 -0.73 -9.57
CA GLY A 250 10.08 0.42 -10.14
C GLY A 250 10.96 1.29 -11.01
N ASN A 251 10.36 1.93 -11.99
CA ASN A 251 11.00 2.97 -12.78
C ASN A 251 11.18 4.20 -11.89
N GLU A 252 12.40 4.74 -11.83
CA GLU A 252 12.72 6.00 -11.14
C GLU A 252 12.70 5.95 -9.61
N GLY A 253 12.88 4.79 -8.97
CA GLY A 253 12.92 4.67 -7.51
C GLY A 253 11.56 4.78 -6.80
N TRP A 254 10.42 4.77 -7.51
CA TRP A 254 9.09 4.81 -6.93
C TRP A 254 8.62 3.42 -6.49
N ASN A 255 8.50 3.22 -5.20
CA ASN A 255 8.17 1.96 -4.54
C ASN A 255 6.96 2.06 -3.61
N ASP A 256 6.61 0.97 -2.97
CA ASP A 256 5.61 0.94 -1.88
C ASP A 256 6.27 0.97 -0.50
N ILE A 257 7.58 0.75 -0.44
CA ILE A 257 8.39 0.68 0.77
C ILE A 257 9.68 1.45 0.51
N GLY A 258 10.15 2.19 1.52
CA GLY A 258 11.44 2.85 1.53
C GLY A 258 11.99 2.97 2.95
N ASP A 259 13.27 3.24 3.07
CA ASP A 259 13.93 3.54 4.33
C ASP A 259 14.73 4.86 4.22
N PHE A 260 14.82 5.56 5.33
CA PHE A 260 15.29 6.95 5.35
C PHE A 260 15.96 7.29 6.67
N GLU A 261 16.88 8.25 6.62
CA GLU A 261 17.43 8.87 7.82
C GLU A 261 16.45 9.86 8.44
N THR A 262 16.54 9.99 9.77
CA THR A 262 15.79 11.05 10.47
C THR A 262 16.23 12.44 9.96
N GLY A 263 15.25 13.29 9.65
CA GLY A 263 15.46 14.62 9.06
C GLY A 263 15.42 14.64 7.54
N GLN A 264 15.51 13.49 6.90
CA GLN A 264 15.49 13.37 5.44
C GLN A 264 14.11 13.69 4.87
N THR A 265 14.09 14.27 3.66
CA THR A 265 12.87 14.47 2.89
C THR A 265 12.45 13.16 2.23
N VAL A 266 11.20 12.79 2.46
CA VAL A 266 10.55 11.60 1.91
C VAL A 266 9.56 12.03 0.83
N PRO A 267 9.85 11.82 -0.46
CA PRO A 267 8.93 12.18 -1.53
C PRO A 267 7.82 11.15 -1.71
N TYR A 268 6.60 11.64 -1.93
CA TYR A 268 5.43 10.83 -2.22
C TYR A 268 4.77 11.20 -3.54
N LYS A 269 4.11 10.22 -4.14
CA LYS A 269 3.35 10.39 -5.37
C LYS A 269 2.03 9.63 -5.28
N PHE A 270 0.92 10.31 -5.64
CA PHE A 270 -0.37 9.68 -5.87
C PHE A 270 -0.63 9.63 -7.36
N GLU A 271 -0.92 8.47 -7.89
CA GLU A 271 -1.37 8.29 -9.26
C GLU A 271 -2.84 7.93 -9.26
N SER A 272 -3.63 8.66 -10.00
CA SER A 272 -5.06 8.44 -10.17
C SER A 272 -5.49 8.73 -11.60
N ASN A 273 -6.75 8.50 -11.93
CA ASN A 273 -7.28 8.73 -13.25
C ASN A 273 -8.59 9.52 -13.22
N ILE A 274 -8.83 10.29 -14.26
CA ILE A 274 -10.12 10.93 -14.50
C ILE A 274 -11.11 9.90 -15.01
N SER A 275 -12.21 9.73 -14.29
CA SER A 275 -13.32 8.89 -14.72
C SER A 275 -14.17 9.59 -15.81
N ASN A 276 -15.09 8.84 -16.41
CA ASN A 276 -16.03 9.40 -17.36
C ASN A 276 -16.99 10.37 -16.66
N MET A 277 -16.76 11.66 -16.85
CA MET A 277 -17.56 12.74 -16.26
C MET A 277 -18.72 13.21 -17.16
N ASN A 278 -19.08 12.46 -18.21
CA ASN A 278 -20.27 12.74 -19.00
C ASN A 278 -21.51 12.63 -18.12
N GLY A 279 -22.37 13.63 -18.18
CA GLY A 279 -23.57 13.72 -17.35
C GLY A 279 -23.40 14.47 -16.04
N TYR A 280 -22.18 14.84 -15.65
CA TYR A 280 -21.91 15.73 -14.52
C TYR A 280 -21.82 17.19 -15.00
N ASP A 281 -22.36 18.13 -14.24
CA ASP A 281 -22.13 19.55 -14.48
C ASP A 281 -20.81 19.99 -13.88
N THR A 282 -20.50 19.54 -12.67
CA THR A 282 -19.23 19.72 -11.95
C THR A 282 -18.76 18.37 -11.41
N TYR A 283 -17.47 18.23 -11.18
CA TYR A 283 -16.91 16.99 -10.63
C TYR A 283 -15.90 17.29 -9.52
N TYR A 284 -16.29 16.98 -8.29
CA TYR A 284 -15.43 17.08 -7.12
C TYR A 284 -14.39 15.98 -7.12
N TYR A 285 -13.16 16.34 -6.74
CA TYR A 285 -12.03 15.41 -6.72
C TYR A 285 -11.08 15.78 -5.59
N ALA A 286 -10.83 14.87 -4.65
CA ALA A 286 -10.01 15.18 -3.50
C ALA A 286 -9.25 13.96 -2.99
N TRP A 287 -8.02 14.17 -2.58
CA TRP A 287 -7.22 13.17 -1.88
C TRP A 287 -7.25 13.45 -0.39
N ARG A 288 -7.46 12.40 0.40
CA ARG A 288 -7.34 12.41 1.85
C ARG A 288 -6.12 11.58 2.22
N ASP A 289 -5.25 12.11 3.04
CA ASP A 289 -3.97 11.49 3.42
C ASP A 289 -3.85 11.35 4.93
N ARG A 290 -3.33 10.21 5.38
CA ARG A 290 -3.02 9.94 6.78
C ARG A 290 -1.59 9.48 6.89
N MET A 291 -0.79 10.23 7.62
CA MET A 291 0.60 9.92 7.90
C MET A 291 0.78 9.49 9.35
N ASP A 292 1.71 8.57 9.59
CA ASP A 292 2.21 8.32 10.92
C ASP A 292 2.78 9.62 11.54
N LYS A 293 2.75 9.71 12.88
CA LYS A 293 3.32 10.84 13.65
C LYS A 293 4.81 11.08 13.42
N ALA A 294 5.52 10.06 12.91
CA ALA A 294 6.93 10.16 12.54
C ALA A 294 7.16 10.93 11.22
N LEU A 295 6.11 11.24 10.49
CA LEU A 295 6.14 11.98 9.23
C LEU A 295 5.58 13.38 9.42
N THR A 296 6.26 14.37 8.89
CA THR A 296 5.81 15.78 8.90
C THR A 296 5.56 16.23 7.47
N PHE A 297 4.31 16.49 7.13
CA PHE A 297 3.89 16.94 5.80
C PHE A 297 4.47 18.30 5.44
N LYS A 298 4.90 18.46 4.18
CA LYS A 298 5.39 19.72 3.60
C LYS A 298 4.37 20.28 2.59
N LYS A 299 3.50 21.13 3.06
CA LYS A 299 2.37 21.69 2.28
C LYS A 299 2.81 22.40 1.01
N GLU A 300 3.91 23.13 1.05
CA GLU A 300 4.47 23.93 -0.05
C GLU A 300 5.01 23.09 -1.20
N THR A 301 5.15 21.79 -1.02
CA THR A 301 5.66 20.87 -2.05
C THR A 301 4.55 20.21 -2.88
N VAL A 302 3.28 20.49 -2.55
CA VAL A 302 2.15 19.91 -3.30
C VAL A 302 2.13 20.42 -4.72
N ALA A 303 2.18 19.50 -5.68
CA ALA A 303 2.06 19.79 -7.11
C ALA A 303 1.15 18.76 -7.77
N ILE A 304 0.31 19.19 -8.72
CA ILE A 304 -0.67 18.32 -9.38
C ILE A 304 -0.54 18.47 -10.89
N ASP A 305 -0.35 17.34 -11.57
CA ASP A 305 -0.33 17.24 -13.03
C ASP A 305 -1.51 16.45 -13.56
N ILE A 306 -2.14 16.92 -14.61
CA ILE A 306 -3.09 16.16 -15.42
C ILE A 306 -2.41 15.82 -16.74
N ILE A 307 -2.29 14.52 -17.05
CA ILE A 307 -1.58 14.00 -18.22
C ILE A 307 -2.58 13.29 -19.12
N GLY A 308 -2.69 13.71 -20.35
CA GLY A 308 -3.62 13.14 -21.30
C GLY A 308 -3.17 13.24 -22.74
N ASN A 309 -3.95 12.69 -23.65
CA ASN A 309 -3.71 12.83 -25.07
C ASN A 309 -4.53 13.97 -25.66
N LEU A 310 -3.87 14.91 -26.33
CA LEU A 310 -4.52 15.96 -27.09
C LEU A 310 -4.11 15.86 -28.56
N ASN A 311 -5.04 15.55 -29.43
CA ASN A 311 -4.83 15.43 -30.89
C ASN A 311 -3.68 14.46 -31.27
N GLY A 312 -3.55 13.35 -30.54
CA GLY A 312 -2.53 12.32 -30.78
C GLY A 312 -1.17 12.57 -30.13
N GLN A 313 -1.05 13.62 -29.37
CA GLN A 313 0.17 13.93 -28.59
C GLN A 313 -0.13 13.94 -27.10
N GLU A 314 0.81 13.47 -26.28
CA GLU A 314 0.71 13.60 -24.84
C GLU A 314 0.84 15.07 -24.44
N LYS A 315 -0.07 15.50 -23.59
CA LYS A 315 -0.09 16.82 -22.97
C LYS A 315 -0.10 16.68 -21.46
N THR A 316 0.77 17.40 -20.79
CA THR A 316 0.75 17.57 -19.34
C THR A 316 0.26 18.99 -19.03
N TYR A 317 -0.67 19.10 -18.10
CA TYR A 317 -1.12 20.37 -17.53
C TYR A 317 -0.86 20.33 -16.03
N THR A 318 -0.03 21.24 -15.54
CA THR A 318 0.21 21.44 -14.09
C THR A 318 -0.80 22.46 -13.57
N LEU A 319 -1.53 22.11 -12.51
CA LEU A 319 -2.52 22.97 -11.88
C LEU A 319 -1.85 24.21 -11.27
N GLU A 320 -2.55 25.34 -11.40
CA GLU A 320 -2.18 26.57 -10.72
C GLU A 320 -2.64 26.56 -9.25
N ASP A 321 -2.01 27.37 -8.40
CA ASP A 321 -2.28 27.40 -6.94
C ASP A 321 -3.73 27.75 -6.56
N ASP A 322 -4.49 28.39 -7.43
CA ASP A 322 -5.90 28.74 -7.23
C ASP A 322 -6.89 27.68 -7.74
N GLU A 323 -6.40 26.60 -8.35
CA GLU A 323 -7.23 25.50 -8.87
C GLU A 323 -7.41 24.35 -7.87
N PHE A 324 -6.70 24.35 -6.75
CA PHE A 324 -6.84 23.36 -5.68
C PHE A 324 -6.64 24.01 -4.29
N VAL A 325 -7.10 23.32 -3.26
CA VAL A 325 -6.96 23.76 -1.86
C VAL A 325 -6.32 22.66 -1.04
N VAL A 326 -5.28 23.02 -0.27
CA VAL A 326 -4.63 22.12 0.69
C VAL A 326 -5.08 22.46 2.12
N ASN A 327 -5.79 21.54 2.76
CA ASN A 327 -6.26 21.64 4.14
C ASN A 327 -5.47 20.67 5.01
N GLU A 328 -4.82 21.20 6.05
CA GLU A 328 -4.06 20.41 7.03
C GLU A 328 -4.93 20.10 8.25
N TYR A 329 -4.72 18.93 8.86
CA TYR A 329 -5.36 18.48 10.09
C TYR A 329 -6.88 18.55 10.04
N THR A 330 -7.47 17.71 9.19
CA THR A 330 -8.92 17.71 9.01
C THR A 330 -9.64 17.16 10.25
N ASN A 331 -10.88 17.56 10.46
CA ASN A 331 -11.73 17.06 11.54
C ASN A 331 -12.03 15.55 11.45
N GLU A 332 -11.66 14.92 10.33
CA GLU A 332 -11.87 13.50 10.04
C GLU A 332 -10.65 12.64 10.39
N GLY A 333 -9.63 13.26 11.03
CA GLY A 333 -8.40 12.58 11.46
C GLY A 333 -7.36 12.39 10.34
N ASP A 334 -7.54 13.07 9.19
CA ASP A 334 -6.54 13.05 8.13
C ASP A 334 -5.41 14.05 8.45
N THR A 335 -4.21 13.73 8.02
CA THR A 335 -3.05 14.64 8.14
C THR A 335 -3.23 15.83 7.23
N PHE A 336 -3.67 15.58 5.98
CA PHE A 336 -4.06 16.65 5.07
C PHE A 336 -5.11 16.16 4.06
N LYS A 337 -5.71 17.12 3.36
CA LYS A 337 -6.63 16.90 2.28
C LYS A 337 -6.33 17.89 1.16
N VAL A 338 -6.23 17.41 -0.06
CA VAL A 338 -6.10 18.24 -1.27
C VAL A 338 -7.41 18.15 -2.04
N GLU A 339 -8.04 19.28 -2.30
CA GLU A 339 -9.38 19.36 -2.90
C GLU A 339 -9.36 20.14 -4.20
N ILE A 340 -10.02 19.61 -5.22
CA ILE A 340 -10.37 20.28 -6.47
C ILE A 340 -11.89 20.30 -6.56
N ASP A 341 -12.50 21.46 -6.46
CA ASP A 341 -13.95 21.60 -6.44
C ASP A 341 -14.61 21.15 -7.75
N ASP A 342 -13.95 21.42 -8.88
CA ASP A 342 -14.44 21.05 -10.21
C ASP A 342 -13.32 20.67 -11.17
N ILE A 343 -12.80 19.45 -11.05
CA ILE A 343 -11.77 18.95 -11.96
C ILE A 343 -12.29 18.81 -13.40
N LYS A 344 -13.63 18.64 -13.58
CA LYS A 344 -14.24 18.57 -14.91
C LYS A 344 -14.03 19.86 -15.70
N ALA A 345 -14.21 21.02 -15.07
CA ALA A 345 -13.99 22.31 -15.72
C ALA A 345 -12.55 22.45 -16.21
N ILE A 346 -11.57 21.99 -15.43
CA ILE A 346 -10.15 22.00 -15.79
C ILE A 346 -9.88 21.07 -16.98
N VAL A 347 -10.33 19.82 -16.91
CA VAL A 347 -10.14 18.83 -17.98
C VAL A 347 -10.84 19.28 -19.27
N ASP A 348 -12.04 19.79 -19.17
CA ASP A 348 -12.77 20.29 -20.35
C ASP A 348 -12.05 21.49 -20.98
N ARG A 349 -11.53 22.42 -20.19
CA ARG A 349 -10.76 23.55 -20.67
C ARG A 349 -9.46 23.12 -21.37
N GLU A 350 -8.70 22.26 -20.75
CA GLU A 350 -7.35 21.93 -21.17
C GLU A 350 -7.28 20.84 -22.25
N PHE A 351 -8.24 19.92 -22.27
CA PHE A 351 -8.21 18.76 -23.16
C PHE A 351 -9.41 18.73 -24.12
N ASN A 352 -10.64 18.80 -23.62
CA ASN A 352 -11.83 18.57 -24.44
C ASN A 352 -12.15 19.74 -25.38
N ASN A 353 -12.11 20.98 -24.90
CA ASN A 353 -12.39 22.16 -25.72
C ASN A 353 -11.33 22.39 -26.82
N MET A 354 -10.11 21.88 -26.63
CA MET A 354 -9.00 21.95 -27.58
C MET A 354 -8.94 20.75 -28.52
N ASN A 355 -9.80 19.73 -28.31
CA ASN A 355 -9.84 18.54 -29.15
C ASN A 355 -10.46 18.88 -30.51
N ALA A 356 -9.76 18.50 -31.59
CA ALA A 356 -10.20 18.75 -32.97
C ALA A 356 -11.56 18.13 -33.30
N ASN A 357 -11.91 17.01 -32.66
CA ASN A 357 -13.16 16.29 -32.85
C ASN A 357 -14.32 16.82 -31.99
N LYS A 358 -14.04 17.73 -31.02
CA LYS A 358 -15.02 18.25 -30.05
C LYS A 358 -15.75 17.16 -29.26
N GLU A 359 -15.13 16.01 -29.09
CA GLU A 359 -15.63 14.93 -28.23
C GLU A 359 -15.07 15.09 -26.83
N ASN A 360 -15.91 14.91 -25.83
CA ASN A 360 -15.47 14.86 -24.45
C ASN A 360 -14.79 13.53 -24.20
N VAL A 361 -13.46 13.54 -24.13
CA VAL A 361 -12.62 12.38 -23.86
C VAL A 361 -12.11 12.51 -22.42
N TYR A 362 -12.40 11.51 -21.59
CA TYR A 362 -11.92 11.39 -20.24
C TYR A 362 -10.97 10.19 -20.14
N GLY A 363 -10.29 10.03 -19.00
CA GLY A 363 -9.29 8.99 -18.79
C GLY A 363 -7.87 9.53 -18.62
N GLN A 364 -7.73 10.85 -18.47
CA GLN A 364 -6.45 11.47 -18.17
C GLN A 364 -5.90 10.91 -16.85
N LYS A 365 -4.58 10.73 -16.79
CA LYS A 365 -3.86 10.43 -15.56
C LYS A 365 -3.74 11.70 -14.72
N VAL A 366 -3.94 11.59 -13.41
CA VAL A 366 -3.70 12.67 -12.46
C VAL A 366 -2.60 12.23 -11.53
N VAL A 367 -1.58 13.07 -11.39
CA VAL A 367 -0.43 12.80 -10.52
C VAL A 367 -0.30 13.93 -9.53
N LEU A 368 -0.50 13.64 -8.25
CA LEU A 368 -0.18 14.55 -7.16
C LEU A 368 1.17 14.13 -6.56
N ARG A 369 2.06 15.09 -6.36
CA ARG A 369 3.33 14.91 -5.65
C ARG A 369 3.35 15.79 -4.42
N HIS A 370 3.97 15.31 -3.38
CA HIS A 370 4.26 16.07 -2.18
C HIS A 370 5.40 15.41 -1.41
N ASP A 371 6.00 16.17 -0.50
CA ASP A 371 7.05 15.67 0.38
C ASP A 371 6.58 15.62 1.84
N ALA A 372 7.25 14.80 2.61
CA ALA A 372 7.24 14.84 4.07
C ALA A 372 8.68 14.80 4.59
N THR A 373 8.87 15.06 5.88
CA THR A 373 10.14 14.84 6.57
C THR A 373 9.97 13.71 7.56
N LEU A 374 10.91 12.77 7.60
CA LEU A 374 10.98 11.79 8.68
C LEU A 374 11.50 12.51 9.93
N ASN A 375 10.64 12.71 10.92
CA ASN A 375 10.95 13.54 12.09
C ASN A 375 11.50 12.72 13.28
N ASP A 376 11.88 13.40 14.36
CA ASP A 376 12.49 12.77 15.56
C ASP A 376 11.64 11.69 16.24
N ASN A 377 10.33 11.64 15.98
CA ASN A 377 9.49 10.56 16.52
C ASN A 377 9.83 9.20 15.92
N ALA A 378 10.41 9.18 14.71
CA ALA A 378 10.87 7.95 14.08
C ALA A 378 11.94 7.22 14.91
N ALA A 379 12.78 7.96 15.61
CA ALA A 379 13.83 7.38 16.44
C ALA A 379 13.31 6.53 17.61
N LYS A 380 12.06 6.71 18.01
CA LYS A 380 11.45 5.97 19.14
C LYS A 380 10.90 4.61 18.75
N ASP A 381 10.53 4.45 17.49
CA ASP A 381 9.80 3.30 16.98
C ASP A 381 10.50 2.71 15.74
N THR A 382 11.85 2.57 15.77
CA THR A 382 12.64 1.99 14.67
C THR A 382 12.25 0.55 14.38
N GLY A 383 12.39 0.10 13.12
CA GLY A 383 12.05 -1.27 12.72
C GLY A 383 10.56 -1.46 12.46
N ARG A 384 10.01 -2.58 12.91
CA ARG A 384 8.59 -2.92 12.70
C ARG A 384 7.66 -2.16 13.63
N PRO A 385 6.46 -1.79 13.19
CA PRO A 385 5.88 -2.08 11.87
C PRO A 385 6.34 -1.14 10.74
N GLY A 386 7.11 -0.10 11.03
CA GLY A 386 7.42 1.00 10.14
C GLY A 386 6.40 2.14 10.27
N PHE A 387 6.55 3.17 9.42
CA PHE A 387 5.73 4.38 9.46
C PHE A 387 4.82 4.40 8.25
N GLU A 388 3.55 4.13 8.46
CA GLU A 388 2.55 4.08 7.40
C GLU A 388 2.18 5.48 6.91
N ASN A 389 1.94 5.59 5.61
CA ASN A 389 1.32 6.74 4.99
C ASN A 389 0.27 6.26 3.99
N GLU A 390 -0.99 6.62 4.22
CA GLU A 390 -2.15 6.14 3.48
C GLU A 390 -2.80 7.27 2.69
N VAL A 391 -3.37 6.94 1.53
CA VAL A 391 -4.19 7.85 0.74
C VAL A 391 -5.49 7.19 0.31
N LYS A 392 -6.56 7.94 0.25
CA LYS A 392 -7.77 7.60 -0.50
C LYS A 392 -8.25 8.79 -1.34
N LEU A 393 -8.98 8.49 -2.39
CA LEU A 393 -9.59 9.47 -3.26
C LEU A 393 -11.08 9.59 -2.95
N VAL A 394 -11.57 10.81 -2.86
CA VAL A 394 -12.99 11.17 -2.73
C VAL A 394 -13.43 11.87 -4.01
N PHE A 395 -14.51 11.44 -4.62
CA PHE A 395 -14.94 11.93 -5.92
C PHE A 395 -16.45 12.05 -6.04
N SER A 396 -16.94 12.86 -7.00
CA SER A 396 -18.37 12.95 -7.29
C SER A 396 -18.92 11.64 -7.82
N ASN A 397 -20.00 11.18 -7.21
CA ASN A 397 -20.66 9.92 -7.55
C ASN A 397 -22.18 10.07 -7.75
N ASP A 398 -22.64 11.30 -7.89
CA ASP A 398 -24.06 11.63 -8.08
C ASP A 398 -24.17 12.69 -9.19
N PRO A 399 -24.42 12.26 -10.44
CA PRO A 399 -24.55 13.19 -11.55
C PRO A 399 -25.75 14.14 -11.40
N ASP A 400 -26.78 13.75 -10.64
CA ASP A 400 -27.96 14.59 -10.41
C ASP A 400 -27.73 15.67 -9.36
N GLY A 401 -26.74 15.49 -8.50
CA GLY A 401 -26.37 16.43 -7.44
C GLY A 401 -25.49 17.59 -7.88
N ASN A 402 -25.29 17.82 -9.17
CA ASN A 402 -24.39 18.86 -9.71
C ASN A 402 -22.98 18.81 -9.09
N GLY A 403 -22.42 17.61 -8.91
CA GLY A 403 -21.14 17.40 -8.25
C GLY A 403 -21.13 17.64 -6.73
N ARG A 404 -22.24 18.15 -6.17
CA ARG A 404 -22.41 18.41 -4.73
C ARG A 404 -23.26 17.36 -4.00
N GLY A 405 -23.71 16.34 -4.72
CA GLY A 405 -24.50 15.23 -4.19
C GLY A 405 -23.63 14.21 -3.43
N LYS A 406 -24.02 12.94 -3.50
CA LYS A 406 -23.27 11.85 -2.88
C LYS A 406 -21.86 11.76 -3.47
N ARG A 407 -20.91 11.46 -2.62
CA ARG A 407 -19.50 11.24 -2.98
C ARG A 407 -19.16 9.76 -2.83
N GLY A 408 -18.34 9.25 -3.74
CA GLY A 408 -17.69 7.97 -3.63
C GLY A 408 -16.29 8.12 -3.07
N GLU A 409 -15.77 7.05 -2.49
CA GLU A 409 -14.41 6.99 -1.94
C GLU A 409 -13.73 5.70 -2.42
N THR A 410 -12.45 5.77 -2.76
CA THR A 410 -11.65 4.57 -2.99
C THR A 410 -11.27 3.91 -1.66
N PRO A 411 -10.86 2.64 -1.66
CA PRO A 411 -10.11 2.09 -0.54
C PRO A 411 -8.85 2.91 -0.26
N TRP A 412 -8.32 2.78 0.97
CA TRP A 412 -7.01 3.31 1.31
C TRP A 412 -5.91 2.54 0.58
N ASP A 413 -4.92 3.26 0.08
CA ASP A 413 -3.68 2.71 -0.46
C ASP A 413 -2.51 3.17 0.40
N THR A 414 -1.67 2.22 0.85
CA THR A 414 -0.68 2.43 1.90
C THR A 414 0.72 2.21 1.36
N VAL A 415 1.64 3.08 1.77
CA VAL A 415 3.09 2.90 1.65
C VAL A 415 3.72 2.97 3.04
N VAL A 416 4.92 2.42 3.20
CA VAL A 416 5.58 2.31 4.50
C VAL A 416 7.02 2.76 4.37
N CYS A 417 7.50 3.57 5.32
CA CYS A 417 8.93 3.85 5.45
C CYS A 417 9.49 3.33 6.76
N PHE A 418 10.81 3.11 6.76
CA PHE A 418 11.56 2.55 7.87
C PHE A 418 12.74 3.43 8.24
N THR A 419 13.28 3.23 9.42
CA THR A 419 14.56 3.70 9.87
C THR A 419 15.14 2.73 10.90
N TYR A 420 16.44 2.79 11.13
CA TYR A 420 17.15 1.81 11.95
C TYR A 420 17.94 2.47 13.07
N LYS A 421 18.46 1.63 13.99
CA LYS A 421 19.36 2.06 15.06
C LYS A 421 20.54 1.13 15.22
N ILE A 422 21.63 1.67 15.71
CA ILE A 422 22.80 0.91 16.14
C ILE A 422 22.99 1.08 17.64
N ASN A 423 22.99 -0.03 18.35
CA ASN A 423 23.34 -0.10 19.78
C ASN A 423 24.82 -0.45 19.91
N GLY A 424 25.60 0.45 20.46
CA GLY A 424 27.02 0.26 20.66
C GLY A 424 27.38 0.05 22.13
N ILE A 425 28.36 -0.83 22.36
CA ILE A 425 29.02 -0.96 23.64
C ILE A 425 30.52 -0.80 23.47
N LYS A 426 31.12 0.11 24.19
CA LYS A 426 32.54 0.38 24.23
C LYS A 426 33.23 -0.42 25.33
N THR A 427 34.19 -1.23 24.97
CA THR A 427 34.92 -2.08 25.93
C THR A 427 36.45 -2.03 25.74
N SER A 428 37.19 -2.44 26.76
CA SER A 428 38.59 -2.78 26.66
C SER A 428 38.77 -4.18 26.04
N ASP A 429 39.98 -4.53 25.65
CA ASP A 429 40.39 -5.88 25.23
C ASP A 429 40.24 -6.93 26.35
N HIS A 430 39.96 -6.53 27.58
CA HIS A 430 39.65 -7.40 28.71
C HIS A 430 38.12 -7.42 29.07
N GLY A 431 37.28 -6.80 28.23
CA GLY A 431 35.85 -6.80 28.41
C GLY A 431 35.29 -5.78 29.43
N THR A 432 36.13 -4.88 29.96
CA THR A 432 35.68 -3.79 30.84
C THR A 432 35.05 -2.70 30.00
N THR A 433 33.89 -2.22 30.39
CA THR A 433 33.19 -1.10 29.72
C THR A 433 33.97 0.21 29.87
N LEU A 434 33.94 1.05 28.85
CA LEU A 434 34.73 2.27 28.76
C LEU A 434 33.85 3.49 28.51
N GLU A 435 33.87 4.43 29.45
CA GLU A 435 33.22 5.74 29.37
C GLU A 435 34.09 6.72 28.58
N GLY A 436 33.44 7.67 27.86
CA GLY A 436 34.06 8.85 27.26
C GLY A 436 34.80 8.60 25.94
N ALA A 437 34.61 7.45 25.31
CA ALA A 437 35.02 7.29 23.91
C ALA A 437 34.15 8.14 22.99
N LYS A 438 34.76 8.90 22.06
CA LYS A 438 34.03 9.81 21.18
C LYS A 438 34.15 9.36 19.72
N PHE A 439 33.03 9.50 19.00
CA PHE A 439 32.91 9.11 17.60
C PHE A 439 32.21 10.20 16.77
N ARG A 440 32.54 10.22 15.48
CA ARG A 440 31.77 10.89 14.43
C ARG A 440 31.39 9.88 13.37
N LEU A 441 30.22 10.07 12.77
CA LEU A 441 29.68 9.19 11.74
C LEU A 441 29.82 9.85 10.38
N TYR A 442 30.13 9.06 9.34
CA TYR A 442 30.28 9.52 7.97
C TYR A 442 29.60 8.57 7.01
N SER A 443 29.11 9.07 5.87
CA SER A 443 28.54 8.24 4.80
C SER A 443 29.58 7.77 3.78
N ASP A 444 30.81 8.29 3.83
CA ASP A 444 31.90 7.94 2.91
C ASP A 444 33.20 7.51 3.62
N GLU A 445 33.97 6.62 2.98
CA GLU A 445 35.25 6.12 3.51
C GLU A 445 36.32 7.21 3.65
N ALA A 446 36.22 8.27 2.83
CA ALA A 446 37.15 9.38 2.88
C ALA A 446 36.91 10.33 4.07
N LEU A 447 35.82 10.11 4.83
CA LEU A 447 35.38 10.91 5.98
C LEU A 447 35.18 12.39 5.60
N THR A 448 34.58 12.63 4.44
CA THR A 448 34.30 13.98 3.94
C THR A 448 32.83 14.37 4.16
N ASN A 449 31.92 13.39 4.21
CA ASN A 449 30.50 13.58 4.35
C ASN A 449 30.05 13.13 5.76
N GLU A 450 30.08 14.09 6.71
CA GLU A 450 29.71 13.78 8.10
C GLU A 450 28.19 13.65 8.23
N VAL A 451 27.76 12.55 8.83
CA VAL A 451 26.38 12.30 9.29
C VAL A 451 26.25 12.89 10.68
N PHE A 452 25.62 14.05 10.78
CA PHE A 452 25.47 14.76 12.03
C PHE A 452 24.45 14.08 12.95
N VAL A 453 24.70 14.15 14.25
CA VAL A 453 23.77 13.66 15.28
C VAL A 453 23.55 14.68 16.36
N LYS A 454 22.38 14.69 16.97
CA LYS A 454 22.05 15.44 18.20
C LYS A 454 21.84 14.50 19.37
N LYS A 455 22.17 14.95 20.57
CA LYS A 455 21.98 14.16 21.79
C LYS A 455 20.51 14.20 22.23
N VAL A 456 19.98 13.04 22.63
CA VAL A 456 18.70 12.86 23.28
C VAL A 456 18.87 12.05 24.56
N GLU A 457 17.79 11.84 25.33
CA GLU A 457 17.86 11.15 26.63
C GLU A 457 18.43 9.72 26.49
N GLU A 458 18.02 9.00 25.42
CA GLU A 458 18.36 7.58 25.23
C GLU A 458 19.55 7.34 24.28
N GLY A 459 20.19 8.40 23.77
CA GLY A 459 21.30 8.26 22.82
C GLY A 459 21.46 9.45 21.89
N TYR A 460 21.55 9.19 20.60
CA TYR A 460 21.82 10.18 19.55
C TYR A 460 20.89 9.95 18.36
N ILE A 461 20.28 11.01 17.86
CA ILE A 461 19.44 10.97 16.65
C ILE A 461 20.20 11.60 15.50
N VAL A 462 20.18 10.96 14.33
CA VAL A 462 20.70 11.51 13.09
C VAL A 462 19.95 12.79 12.73
N ILE A 463 20.69 13.79 12.29
CA ILE A 463 20.17 15.06 11.75
C ILE A 463 20.56 15.10 10.28
N ASN A 464 19.64 14.74 9.39
CA ASN A 464 19.84 14.95 7.97
C ASN A 464 19.40 16.36 7.59
N ARG A 465 20.13 17.02 6.71
CA ARG A 465 19.78 18.32 6.18
C ARG A 465 19.30 18.16 4.75
N ASP A 466 18.02 18.41 4.53
CA ASP A 466 17.36 18.82 3.27
C ASP A 466 17.95 18.28 1.94
N SER A 467 18.45 17.05 1.91
CA SER A 467 18.70 16.39 0.64
C SER A 467 17.40 15.80 0.13
N VAL A 468 16.83 16.39 -0.89
CA VAL A 468 15.73 15.81 -1.64
C VAL A 468 16.29 14.59 -2.38
N GLY A 469 15.93 13.38 -1.92
CA GLY A 469 16.19 12.14 -2.63
C GLY A 469 17.66 11.86 -2.91
N GLY A 470 18.48 11.73 -1.88
CA GLY A 470 19.87 11.30 -2.03
C GLY A 470 20.63 11.22 -0.71
N THR A 471 21.46 10.20 -0.59
CA THR A 471 22.47 10.02 0.47
C THR A 471 23.55 11.11 0.50
N ASP A 472 23.37 12.18 -0.25
CA ASP A 472 24.34 13.26 -0.34
C ASP A 472 24.23 14.15 0.90
N HIS A 473 24.84 13.68 1.99
CA HIS A 473 25.29 14.55 3.07
C HIS A 473 26.30 15.55 2.46
N ILE A 474 25.77 16.60 1.87
CA ILE A 474 26.61 17.64 1.28
C ILE A 474 27.32 18.33 2.43
N GLY A 475 28.62 18.21 2.49
CA GLY A 475 29.50 18.85 3.47
C GLY A 475 29.13 20.32 3.65
N GLY A 476 28.30 20.60 4.64
CA GLY A 476 27.87 21.92 5.07
C GLY A 476 28.42 22.19 6.46
N GLU A 477 28.23 23.41 6.95
CA GLU A 477 28.54 23.72 8.36
C GLU A 477 27.66 22.85 9.26
N ALA A 478 28.30 22.29 10.32
CA ALA A 478 27.58 21.49 11.32
C ALA A 478 26.39 22.26 11.90
N PRO A 479 25.20 21.63 12.08
CA PRO A 479 24.09 22.23 12.81
C PRO A 479 24.56 22.68 14.22
N GLU A 480 23.93 23.72 14.76
CA GLU A 480 24.23 24.20 16.13
C GLU A 480 24.03 23.10 17.17
N GLU A 481 23.09 22.19 16.96
CA GLU A 481 22.77 21.06 17.84
C GLU A 481 23.64 19.82 17.63
N ALA A 482 24.50 19.81 16.61
CA ALA A 482 25.35 18.65 16.31
C ALA A 482 26.39 18.43 17.41
N VAL A 483 26.52 17.17 17.81
CA VAL A 483 27.47 16.72 18.86
C VAL A 483 28.25 15.50 18.40
N GLU A 484 29.36 15.19 19.07
CA GLU A 484 30.01 13.89 18.95
C GLU A 484 29.25 12.82 19.74
N ILE A 485 29.23 11.60 19.22
CA ILE A 485 28.71 10.43 19.92
C ILE A 485 29.70 10.06 21.01
N GLU A 486 29.26 9.93 22.25
CA GLU A 486 30.12 9.61 23.41
C GLU A 486 29.56 8.42 24.18
N SER A 487 30.41 7.43 24.51
CA SER A 487 30.01 6.31 25.34
C SER A 487 29.77 6.77 26.79
N ASP A 488 28.67 6.30 27.39
CA ASP A 488 28.26 6.61 28.76
C ASP A 488 29.11 5.86 29.83
N GLU A 489 28.72 6.01 31.10
CA GLU A 489 29.36 5.34 32.26
C GLU A 489 29.34 3.81 32.18
N ASN A 490 28.40 3.24 31.42
CA ASN A 490 28.28 1.80 31.16
C ASN A 490 28.96 1.39 29.83
N GLY A 491 29.58 2.33 29.14
CA GLY A 491 30.18 2.15 27.82
C GLY A 491 29.18 2.12 26.69
N LEU A 492 27.90 2.46 26.93
CA LEU A 492 26.82 2.37 25.96
C LEU A 492 26.70 3.64 25.13
N PHE A 493 26.30 3.47 23.86
CA PHE A 493 25.84 4.54 23.00
C PHE A 493 24.85 3.97 21.99
N THR A 494 23.79 4.69 21.69
CA THR A 494 22.81 4.31 20.67
C THR A 494 22.67 5.41 19.63
N ILE A 495 22.66 5.05 18.35
CA ILE A 495 22.46 5.95 17.22
C ILE A 495 21.15 5.57 16.56
N PHE A 496 20.18 6.46 16.59
CA PHE A 496 18.85 6.29 16.01
C PHE A 496 18.73 7.03 14.69
N GLY A 497 17.81 6.60 13.85
CA GLY A 497 17.43 7.31 12.64
C GLY A 497 18.39 7.10 11.49
N LEU A 498 18.96 5.91 11.39
CA LEU A 498 19.84 5.50 10.29
C LEU A 498 19.01 4.89 9.16
N ASP A 499 19.48 5.10 7.94
CA ASP A 499 19.01 4.44 6.75
C ASP A 499 19.67 3.07 6.52
N GLY A 500 19.16 2.28 5.58
CA GLY A 500 19.85 1.14 5.03
C GLY A 500 21.03 1.61 4.18
N GLY A 501 22.24 1.10 4.44
CA GLY A 501 23.40 1.58 3.69
C GLY A 501 24.72 1.39 4.42
N THR A 502 25.70 2.19 4.02
CA THR A 502 27.07 2.09 4.56
C THR A 502 27.44 3.36 5.32
N TYR A 503 27.91 3.16 6.55
CA TYR A 503 28.40 4.22 7.42
C TYR A 503 29.84 3.95 7.88
N TYR A 504 30.56 5.02 8.24
CA TYR A 504 31.93 4.95 8.75
C TYR A 504 32.00 5.70 10.09
N ALA A 505 32.16 4.94 11.19
CA ALA A 505 32.29 5.50 12.52
C ALA A 505 33.76 5.74 12.86
N ALA A 506 34.20 6.99 12.87
CA ALA A 506 35.57 7.36 13.21
C ALA A 506 35.67 7.68 14.70
N GLU A 507 36.54 6.97 15.43
CA GLU A 507 36.80 7.32 16.82
C GLU A 507 37.70 8.59 16.87
N THR A 508 37.17 9.67 17.42
CA THR A 508 37.87 10.96 17.53
C THR A 508 38.68 11.05 18.80
N SER A 509 38.23 10.40 19.88
CA SER A 509 38.91 10.32 21.17
C SER A 509 38.69 8.98 21.85
N ALA A 510 39.78 8.34 22.28
CA ALA A 510 39.72 7.15 23.14
C ALA A 510 39.72 7.55 24.61
N PRO A 511 39.17 6.71 25.51
CA PRO A 511 39.26 6.90 26.95
C PRO A 511 40.74 6.93 27.45
N ALA A 512 40.96 7.63 28.55
CA ALA A 512 42.30 7.79 29.09
C ALA A 512 42.99 6.43 29.36
N GLY A 513 44.20 6.25 28.83
CA GLY A 513 44.96 5.01 28.95
C GLY A 513 44.76 3.99 27.83
N PHE A 514 43.83 4.27 26.90
CA PHE A 514 43.54 3.40 25.76
C PHE A 514 44.00 4.01 24.44
N ARG A 515 44.20 3.16 23.45
CA ARG A 515 44.59 3.57 22.09
C ARG A 515 43.37 3.82 21.28
N ARG A 516 43.33 4.97 20.62
CA ARG A 516 42.31 5.31 19.64
C ARG A 516 42.40 4.38 18.41
N LEU A 517 41.28 3.99 17.85
CA LEU A 517 41.23 3.35 16.54
C LEU A 517 41.76 4.32 15.48
N LEU A 518 42.63 3.85 14.61
CA LEU A 518 43.25 4.69 13.58
C LEU A 518 42.37 4.81 12.33
N ASP A 519 41.71 3.69 11.96
CA ASP A 519 40.80 3.61 10.84
C ASP A 519 39.37 3.63 11.34
N PRO A 520 38.42 4.17 10.55
CA PRO A 520 37.03 4.13 10.90
C PRO A 520 36.48 2.69 10.89
N ILE A 521 35.44 2.47 11.67
CA ILE A 521 34.67 1.23 11.63
C ILE A 521 33.68 1.38 10.48
N LYS A 522 33.75 0.52 9.46
CA LYS A 522 32.75 0.44 8.42
C LYS A 522 31.57 -0.36 8.92
N LEU A 523 30.39 0.22 8.90
CA LEU A 523 29.11 -0.37 9.27
C LEU A 523 28.26 -0.49 8.02
N VAL A 524 27.63 -1.63 7.80
CA VAL A 524 26.68 -1.82 6.69
C VAL A 524 25.37 -2.34 7.27
N VAL A 525 24.28 -1.64 7.01
CA VAL A 525 22.92 -2.02 7.39
C VAL A 525 22.18 -2.42 6.12
N THR A 526 21.64 -3.63 6.08
CA THR A 526 20.98 -4.17 4.88
C THR A 526 19.62 -4.73 5.28
N PRO A 527 18.54 -3.97 5.06
CA PRO A 527 17.18 -4.45 5.22
C PRO A 527 16.78 -5.36 4.05
N THR A 528 15.78 -6.20 4.28
CA THR A 528 15.10 -6.98 3.24
C THR A 528 13.61 -6.88 3.46
N PHE A 529 12.88 -6.42 2.44
CA PHE A 529 11.45 -6.21 2.49
C PHE A 529 10.67 -7.31 1.79
N THR A 530 9.36 -7.37 2.05
CA THR A 530 8.45 -8.22 1.29
C THR A 530 8.24 -7.66 -0.11
N THR A 531 8.12 -8.55 -1.09
CA THR A 531 7.69 -8.20 -2.45
C THR A 531 6.19 -8.39 -2.65
N GLU A 532 5.52 -8.97 -1.66
CA GLU A 532 4.09 -9.31 -1.72
C GLU A 532 3.24 -8.14 -1.21
N ARG A 533 2.83 -7.26 -2.13
CA ARG A 533 2.03 -6.07 -1.80
C ARG A 533 0.79 -6.37 -0.97
N ASN A 534 0.15 -7.51 -1.18
CA ASN A 534 -1.03 -7.93 -0.42
C ASN A 534 -0.76 -8.17 1.07
N ASP A 535 0.50 -8.26 1.48
CA ASP A 535 0.88 -8.46 2.87
C ASP A 535 0.80 -7.16 3.68
N TYR A 536 0.80 -5.98 3.04
CA TYR A 536 0.88 -4.68 3.72
C TYR A 536 -0.11 -3.59 3.27
N ILE A 537 -0.98 -3.84 2.29
CA ILE A 537 -1.96 -2.83 1.78
C ILE A 537 -3.19 -2.66 2.69
N LYS A 538 -3.39 -3.44 3.74
CA LYS A 538 -4.70 -3.64 4.36
C LYS A 538 -4.98 -2.86 5.65
N GLY A 539 -4.29 -1.78 5.94
CA GLY A 539 -4.53 -0.98 7.15
C GLY A 539 -4.02 -1.64 8.44
N ASP A 540 -4.44 -1.17 9.59
CA ASP A 540 -3.91 -1.47 10.93
C ASP A 540 -3.21 -2.83 11.10
N GLY A 541 -1.89 -2.80 11.30
CA GLY A 541 -1.06 -3.98 11.54
C GLY A 541 -0.71 -4.81 10.30
N ALA A 542 -1.11 -4.38 9.11
CA ALA A 542 -0.74 -5.08 7.87
C ALA A 542 0.76 -4.98 7.58
N THR A 543 1.42 -3.98 8.11
CA THR A 543 2.85 -3.71 7.87
C THR A 543 3.80 -4.46 8.78
N ASP A 544 3.32 -5.18 9.80
CA ASP A 544 4.14 -5.95 10.74
C ASP A 544 5.14 -6.92 10.10
N LYS A 545 4.89 -7.34 8.85
CA LYS A 545 5.73 -8.30 8.12
C LYS A 545 6.45 -7.70 6.93
N THR A 546 6.32 -6.40 6.72
CA THR A 546 6.90 -5.72 5.57
C THR A 546 8.42 -5.77 5.60
N LEU A 547 9.06 -5.45 6.72
CA LEU A 547 10.48 -5.68 6.96
C LEU A 547 10.69 -7.16 7.32
N LYS A 548 11.24 -7.97 6.41
CA LYS A 548 11.44 -9.41 6.61
C LYS A 548 12.69 -9.74 7.38
N GLU A 549 13.78 -9.10 7.02
CA GLU A 549 15.11 -9.39 7.57
C GLU A 549 15.90 -8.08 7.70
N LEU A 550 16.70 -8.00 8.72
CA LEU A 550 17.71 -6.96 8.90
C LEU A 550 19.05 -7.62 9.10
N LYS A 551 20.02 -7.34 8.24
CA LYS A 551 21.41 -7.75 8.38
C LYS A 551 22.25 -6.53 8.65
N ALA A 552 23.28 -6.71 9.47
CA ALA A 552 24.29 -5.69 9.65
C ALA A 552 25.67 -6.33 9.77
N THR A 553 26.68 -5.63 9.25
CA THR A 553 28.08 -6.05 9.35
C THR A 553 28.94 -4.89 9.83
N ALA A 554 30.04 -5.23 10.54
CA ALA A 554 31.08 -4.28 10.91
C ALA A 554 32.44 -4.75 10.42
N GLU A 555 33.17 -3.86 9.75
CA GLU A 555 34.57 -4.07 9.37
C GLU A 555 35.45 -3.16 10.22
N VAL A 556 36.38 -3.77 10.96
CA VAL A 556 37.37 -3.05 11.78
C VAL A 556 38.75 -3.33 11.24
N LYS A 557 39.50 -2.28 10.88
CA LYS A 557 40.89 -2.36 10.46
C LYS A 557 41.80 -2.07 11.65
N GLU A 558 42.60 -3.03 12.08
CA GLU A 558 43.56 -2.86 13.15
C GLU A 558 45.00 -2.95 12.63
N PHE A 559 45.85 -2.01 13.03
CA PHE A 559 47.28 -2.08 12.80
C PHE A 559 48.00 -2.73 13.99
N TRP A 560 48.51 -3.93 13.76
CA TRP A 560 49.28 -4.65 14.78
C TRP A 560 50.58 -5.24 14.21
N ALA A 561 51.67 -5.01 14.92
CA ALA A 561 53.01 -5.57 14.57
C ALA A 561 53.46 -5.31 13.13
N GLY A 562 53.10 -4.17 12.54
CA GLY A 562 53.47 -3.80 11.18
C GLY A 562 52.58 -4.36 10.08
N LEU A 563 51.45 -4.98 10.44
CA LEU A 563 50.44 -5.52 9.52
C LEU A 563 49.07 -4.94 9.82
N PHE A 564 48.31 -4.68 8.77
CA PHE A 564 46.86 -4.38 8.88
C PHE A 564 46.09 -5.71 8.95
N ASN A 565 45.29 -5.87 9.97
CA ASN A 565 44.31 -6.94 10.07
C ASN A 565 42.91 -6.33 9.90
N THR A 566 42.16 -6.87 8.95
CA THR A 566 40.75 -6.53 8.78
C THR A 566 39.92 -7.64 9.41
N THR A 567 38.98 -7.28 10.26
CA THR A 567 38.01 -8.21 10.86
C THR A 567 36.63 -7.80 10.41
N ASP A 568 35.98 -8.69 9.66
CA ASP A 568 34.60 -8.58 9.29
C ASP A 568 33.76 -9.38 10.29
N SER A 569 32.72 -8.78 10.81
CA SER A 569 31.81 -9.42 11.77
C SER A 569 30.39 -9.19 11.36
N GLU A 570 29.58 -10.25 11.31
CA GLU A 570 28.12 -10.11 11.33
C GLU A 570 27.70 -9.62 12.71
N LEU A 571 26.81 -8.64 12.74
CA LEU A 571 26.28 -8.09 13.96
C LEU A 571 24.99 -8.81 14.34
N GLU A 572 24.73 -8.93 15.63
CA GLU A 572 23.43 -9.37 16.12
C GLU A 572 22.38 -8.31 15.81
N THR A 573 21.30 -8.71 15.15
CA THR A 573 20.23 -7.82 14.72
C THR A 573 18.88 -8.21 15.34
N ASN A 574 18.03 -7.22 15.55
CA ASN A 574 16.63 -7.41 15.95
C ASN A 574 15.73 -6.69 14.92
N VAL A 575 15.00 -7.46 14.13
CA VAL A 575 14.13 -6.95 13.06
C VAL A 575 12.97 -6.14 13.61
N ASP A 576 12.38 -6.58 14.74
CA ASP A 576 11.24 -5.90 15.35
C ASP A 576 11.63 -4.52 15.90
N GLU A 577 12.85 -4.39 16.41
CA GLU A 577 13.39 -3.12 16.88
C GLU A 577 14.16 -2.33 15.82
N GLY A 578 14.37 -2.88 14.62
CA GLY A 578 15.20 -2.28 13.59
C GLY A 578 16.64 -2.02 14.07
N SER A 579 17.21 -2.90 14.91
CA SER A 579 18.47 -2.64 15.60
C SER A 579 19.58 -3.60 15.22
N ALA A 580 20.81 -3.08 15.25
CA ALA A 580 22.05 -3.88 15.19
C ALA A 580 22.94 -3.58 16.41
N ASN A 581 23.57 -4.60 16.98
CA ASN A 581 24.39 -4.50 18.17
C ASN A 581 25.87 -4.60 17.82
N ILE A 582 26.67 -3.61 18.20
CA ILE A 582 28.12 -3.59 17.96
C ILE A 582 28.92 -3.46 19.25
N THR A 583 30.01 -4.23 19.36
CA THR A 583 31.03 -4.08 20.42
C THR A 583 32.27 -3.42 19.82
N VAL A 584 32.64 -2.24 20.34
CA VAL A 584 33.84 -1.50 19.91
C VAL A 584 34.93 -1.62 20.97
N ILE A 585 36.06 -2.19 20.58
CA ILE A 585 37.15 -2.53 21.53
C ILE A 585 38.31 -1.55 21.39
N ASN A 586 38.76 -0.96 22.50
CA ASN A 586 40.06 -0.30 22.58
C ASN A 586 41.08 -1.15 23.33
N LYS A 587 42.29 -1.14 22.82
CA LYS A 587 43.47 -1.80 23.48
C LYS A 587 44.15 -0.83 24.41
N VAL A 588 44.71 -1.38 25.51
CA VAL A 588 45.48 -0.60 26.47
C VAL A 588 46.71 0.05 25.79
N GLY A 589 46.99 1.28 26.14
CA GLY A 589 48.16 2.01 25.66
C GLY A 589 49.46 1.36 26.08
N SER A 590 50.50 1.43 25.22
CA SER A 590 51.83 0.90 25.54
C SER A 590 52.54 1.81 26.54
N LYS A 591 53.07 1.20 27.59
CA LYS A 591 53.99 1.91 28.48
C LYS A 591 55.34 2.06 27.77
N LEU A 592 55.81 3.30 27.61
CA LEU A 592 57.16 3.52 27.13
C LEU A 592 58.18 3.07 28.21
N PRO A 593 59.33 2.52 27.83
CA PRO A 593 60.38 2.17 28.79
C PRO A 593 60.79 3.41 29.57
N VAL A 594 60.77 3.32 30.90
CA VAL A 594 61.26 4.38 31.76
C VAL A 594 62.77 4.21 31.90
N THR A 595 63.53 5.16 31.35
CA THR A 595 64.97 5.18 31.51
C THR A 595 65.33 5.39 32.98
N GLY A 596 65.98 4.38 33.60
CA GLY A 596 66.37 4.44 35.01
C GLY A 596 65.55 3.56 35.98
N SER A 597 64.54 2.81 35.50
CA SER A 597 63.80 1.87 36.32
C SER A 597 64.36 0.42 36.19
N VAL A 598 64.03 -0.42 37.17
CA VAL A 598 64.36 -1.85 37.21
C VAL A 598 63.93 -2.64 35.98
N ALA A 599 62.93 -2.10 35.25
CA ALA A 599 62.37 -2.65 33.99
C ALA A 599 63.40 -2.60 32.85
N THR A 600 64.27 -1.59 32.81
CA THR A 600 65.35 -1.49 31.81
C THR A 600 66.46 -2.58 32.05
N LEU A 601 66.65 -2.94 33.30
CA LEU A 601 67.58 -4.05 33.66
C LEU A 601 66.95 -5.40 33.22
N GLY A 602 65.64 -5.57 33.31
CA GLY A 602 64.94 -6.78 32.86
C GLY A 602 65.05 -7.00 31.36
N LEU A 603 64.88 -5.94 30.57
CA LEU A 603 64.99 -5.96 29.10
C LEU A 603 66.48 -6.25 28.65
N LEU A 604 67.45 -5.64 29.35
CA LEU A 604 68.83 -5.93 29.10
C LEU A 604 69.21 -7.39 29.43
N THR A 605 68.69 -7.94 30.54
CA THR A 605 68.90 -9.33 30.91
C THR A 605 68.25 -10.33 29.98
N THR A 606 67.02 -10.05 29.50
CA THR A 606 66.31 -10.88 28.49
C THR A 606 66.99 -10.78 27.12
N GLY A 607 67.41 -9.59 26.70
CA GLY A 607 68.16 -9.40 25.46
C GLY A 607 69.51 -10.15 25.48
N VAL A 608 70.32 -10.08 26.57
CA VAL A 608 71.58 -10.82 26.74
C VAL A 608 71.32 -12.34 26.79
N SER A 609 70.20 -12.76 27.44
CA SER A 609 69.85 -14.19 27.49
C SER A 609 69.46 -14.74 26.10
N MET A 610 68.78 -13.99 25.26
CA MET A 610 68.45 -14.38 23.87
C MET A 610 69.71 -14.45 22.99
N VAL A 611 70.66 -13.50 23.14
CA VAL A 611 71.90 -13.52 22.41
C VAL A 611 72.78 -14.73 22.83
N VAL A 612 72.84 -15.07 24.13
CA VAL A 612 73.52 -16.26 24.62
C VAL A 612 72.92 -17.55 24.13
N VAL A 613 71.55 -17.62 24.04
CA VAL A 613 70.82 -18.77 23.48
C VAL A 613 71.11 -18.88 21.98
N ALA A 614 71.08 -17.77 21.23
CA ALA A 614 71.40 -17.76 19.81
C ALA A 614 72.82 -18.17 19.50
N LEU A 615 73.82 -17.74 20.31
CA LEU A 615 75.21 -18.13 20.17
C LEU A 615 75.45 -19.62 20.52
N LYS A 616 74.75 -20.16 21.53
CA LYS A 616 74.74 -21.59 21.85
C LYS A 616 74.11 -22.45 20.75
N LEU A 617 73.05 -22.02 20.16
CA LEU A 617 72.40 -22.72 19.04
C LEU A 617 73.24 -22.69 17.78
N ARG A 618 73.99 -21.60 17.52
CA ARG A 618 74.89 -21.48 16.39
C ARG A 618 76.14 -22.41 16.58
N LYS A 619 76.60 -22.63 17.84
CA LYS A 619 77.70 -23.50 18.15
C LYS A 619 77.33 -25.00 18.15
N LYS A 620 76.05 -25.33 18.14
CA LYS A 620 75.54 -26.71 18.08
C LYS A 620 75.26 -27.17 16.64
N ASN A 621 75.27 -26.26 15.68
CA ASN A 621 75.01 -26.50 14.26
C ASN A 621 76.27 -26.24 13.38
N SER A 622 77.44 -26.06 13.96
CA SER A 622 78.80 -26.07 13.35
C SER A 622 79.58 -27.24 14.00
#